data_9ee0cd5dbc1223ac4d09ba51b1225335
#
_entry.id   9ee0cd5dbc1223ac4d09ba51b1225335
#
_cell.length_a   1.000
_cell.length_b   1.000
_cell.length_c   1.000
_cell.angle_alpha   90.00
_cell.angle_beta   90.00
_cell.angle_gamma   90.00
#
_symmetry.space_group_name_H-M   'P 1'
#
loop_
_entity.id
_entity.type
_entity.pdbx_description
1 polymer ?
#
loop_
_entity_poly.entity_id
_entity_poly.type
_entity_poly.pdbx_seq_one_letter_code
_entity_poly.pdbx_strand_id
1 'polypeptide(L)'
;MTKDDDQEFKIIRELKENAKVVWSDFSLFENFTGTAAPKVVKFAGINANDRVLDVGCGTGVLALTAARLGAKVVGQDLTPTLVERATENSRIFGLEVDFVESDVEQLPFENASFDCVISQFGHMFAPRPSVALSEMLRVLKPKGTIAFATWPPELFMGRFLKINGKYGPPLPKSAESPVLWGDVKVV
;
A
#
# COMPACT_ATOMS: atom_id res chain seq x y z
N MET A 1 4.63 -29.27 2.55
CA MET A 1 5.30 -28.13 3.22
C MET A 1 6.55 -28.68 3.87
N THR A 2 7.71 -28.15 3.53
CA THR A 2 8.98 -28.56 4.14
C THR A 2 9.20 -27.78 5.45
N LYS A 3 10.14 -28.23 6.30
CA LYS A 3 10.50 -27.46 7.53
C LYS A 3 11.03 -26.07 7.20
N ASP A 4 11.66 -25.90 6.04
CA ASP A 4 12.17 -24.61 5.56
C ASP A 4 11.00 -23.68 5.16
N ASP A 5 9.95 -24.20 4.53
CA ASP A 5 8.75 -23.43 4.18
C ASP A 5 8.02 -22.93 5.43
N ASP A 6 7.92 -23.74 6.48
CA ASP A 6 7.29 -23.37 7.75
C ASP A 6 8.08 -22.25 8.47
N GLN A 7 9.40 -22.33 8.43
CA GLN A 7 10.26 -21.33 9.05
C GLN A 7 10.19 -19.99 8.30
N GLU A 8 10.19 -20.03 6.97
CA GLU A 8 10.07 -18.84 6.13
C GLU A 8 8.72 -18.15 6.32
N PHE A 9 7.64 -18.92 6.37
CA PHE A 9 6.30 -18.41 6.66
C PHE A 9 6.23 -17.69 8.02
N LYS A 10 6.88 -18.26 9.04
CA LYS A 10 6.97 -17.65 10.37
C LYS A 10 7.71 -16.32 10.34
N ILE A 11 8.84 -16.22 9.64
CA ILE A 11 9.61 -14.99 9.51
C ILE A 11 8.81 -13.90 8.78
N ILE A 12 8.13 -14.24 7.68
CA ILE A 12 7.26 -13.28 6.98
C ILE A 12 6.16 -12.75 7.89
N ARG A 13 5.55 -13.61 8.70
CA ARG A 13 4.53 -13.18 9.66
C ARG A 13 5.11 -12.24 10.73
N GLU A 14 6.28 -12.56 11.26
CA GLU A 14 6.98 -11.69 12.24
C GLU A 14 7.35 -10.33 11.63
N LEU A 15 7.78 -10.27 10.37
CA LEU A 15 8.03 -9.02 9.66
C LEU A 15 6.75 -8.16 9.56
N LYS A 16 5.61 -8.77 9.25
CA LYS A 16 4.33 -8.06 9.17
C LYS A 16 3.86 -7.55 10.54
N GLU A 17 4.00 -8.34 11.60
CA GLU A 17 3.66 -7.88 12.95
C GLU A 17 4.58 -6.74 13.42
N ASN A 18 5.88 -6.80 13.13
CA ASN A 18 6.80 -5.71 13.43
C ASN A 18 6.46 -4.45 12.61
N ALA A 19 6.04 -4.62 11.35
CA ALA A 19 5.62 -3.50 10.51
C ALA A 19 4.44 -2.74 11.11
N LYS A 20 3.44 -3.43 11.69
CA LYS A 20 2.31 -2.79 12.39
C LYS A 20 2.76 -1.84 13.50
N VAL A 21 3.79 -2.25 14.26
CA VAL A 21 4.35 -1.42 15.34
C VAL A 21 5.09 -0.21 14.77
N VAL A 22 5.93 -0.42 13.76
CA VAL A 22 6.72 0.65 13.14
C VAL A 22 5.82 1.70 12.49
N TRP A 23 4.77 1.26 11.78
CA TRP A 23 3.86 2.17 11.06
C TRP A 23 2.81 2.83 11.95
N SER A 24 2.59 2.36 13.19
CA SER A 24 1.64 3.00 14.11
C SER A 24 1.97 4.50 14.37
N ASP A 25 3.23 4.90 14.26
CA ASP A 25 3.71 6.28 14.44
C ASP A 25 3.91 7.04 13.11
N PHE A 26 3.26 6.60 12.03
CA PHE A 26 3.42 7.17 10.68
C PHE A 26 3.06 8.66 10.55
N SER A 27 2.40 9.26 11.53
CA SER A 27 1.92 10.66 11.49
C SER A 27 2.97 11.70 11.09
N LEU A 28 4.25 11.45 11.39
CA LEU A 28 5.35 12.35 10.99
C LEU A 28 5.58 12.39 9.46
N PHE A 29 5.29 11.30 8.77
CA PHE A 29 5.49 11.18 7.32
C PHE A 29 4.26 11.62 6.51
N GLU A 30 3.08 11.70 7.12
CA GLU A 30 1.83 12.06 6.46
C GLU A 30 1.91 13.40 5.73
N ASN A 31 2.44 14.42 6.40
CA ASN A 31 2.61 15.76 5.81
C ASN A 31 3.58 15.78 4.62
N PHE A 32 4.60 14.92 4.66
CA PHE A 32 5.59 14.81 3.59
C PHE A 32 5.03 14.06 2.38
N THR A 33 4.33 12.96 2.61
CA THR A 33 3.79 12.11 1.53
C THR A 33 2.51 12.67 0.93
N GLY A 34 1.69 13.37 1.71
CA GLY A 34 0.37 13.85 1.33
C GLY A 34 0.33 14.72 0.07
N THR A 35 1.41 15.44 -0.22
CA THR A 35 1.53 16.31 -1.42
C THR A 35 1.53 15.53 -2.74
N ALA A 36 1.78 14.21 -2.73
CA ALA A 36 1.76 13.37 -3.91
C ALA A 36 0.33 12.91 -4.29
N ALA A 37 -0.60 12.82 -3.34
CA ALA A 37 -1.93 12.24 -3.55
C ALA A 37 -2.70 12.85 -4.74
N PRO A 38 -2.81 14.18 -4.92
CA PRO A 38 -3.49 14.74 -6.08
C PRO A 38 -2.85 14.36 -7.42
N LYS A 39 -1.52 14.15 -7.44
CA LYS A 39 -0.80 13.74 -8.65
C LYS A 39 -1.10 12.28 -8.98
N VAL A 40 -1.13 11.40 -7.98
CA VAL A 40 -1.48 9.98 -8.17
C VAL A 40 -2.90 9.83 -8.67
N VAL A 41 -3.87 10.50 -8.05
CA VAL A 41 -5.28 10.47 -8.46
C VAL A 41 -5.45 10.97 -9.90
N LYS A 42 -4.79 12.08 -10.27
CA LYS A 42 -4.81 12.61 -11.63
C LYS A 42 -4.17 11.65 -12.63
N PHE A 43 -3.03 11.05 -12.28
CA PHE A 43 -2.30 10.10 -13.13
C PHE A 43 -3.11 8.82 -13.36
N ALA A 44 -3.79 8.31 -12.32
CA ALA A 44 -4.65 7.15 -12.39
C ALA A 44 -5.93 7.39 -13.23
N GLY A 45 -6.28 8.65 -13.51
CA GLY A 45 -7.45 9.01 -14.30
C GLY A 45 -8.77 8.68 -13.58
N ILE A 46 -8.80 8.77 -12.26
CA ILE A 46 -9.98 8.45 -11.44
C ILE A 46 -11.13 9.42 -11.75
N ASN A 47 -12.32 8.85 -11.97
CA ASN A 47 -13.53 9.58 -12.25
C ASN A 47 -14.58 9.38 -11.15
N ALA A 48 -15.61 10.24 -11.14
CA ALA A 48 -16.76 10.06 -10.29
C ALA A 48 -17.44 8.69 -10.57
N ASN A 49 -17.85 8.02 -9.50
CA ASN A 49 -18.43 6.67 -9.46
C ASN A 49 -17.48 5.49 -9.73
N ASP A 50 -16.22 5.71 -10.11
CA ASP A 50 -15.24 4.61 -10.15
C ASP A 50 -15.16 3.94 -8.77
N ARG A 51 -15.09 2.62 -8.76
CA ARG A 51 -14.82 1.85 -7.56
C ARG A 51 -13.30 1.70 -7.40
N VAL A 52 -12.73 2.35 -6.40
CA VAL A 52 -11.29 2.50 -6.22
C VAL A 52 -10.83 1.76 -4.96
N LEU A 53 -9.73 1.02 -5.05
CA LEU A 53 -9.02 0.45 -3.91
C LEU A 53 -7.71 1.21 -3.70
N ASP A 54 -7.51 1.76 -2.50
CA ASP A 54 -6.24 2.34 -2.05
C ASP A 54 -5.52 1.33 -1.15
N VAL A 55 -4.40 0.79 -1.62
CA VAL A 55 -3.62 -0.26 -0.95
C VAL A 55 -2.50 0.33 -0.12
N GLY A 56 -2.41 -0.08 1.16
CA GLY A 56 -1.50 0.53 2.12
C GLY A 56 -1.86 1.99 2.33
N CYS A 57 -3.15 2.24 2.61
CA CYS A 57 -3.75 3.58 2.59
C CYS A 57 -3.26 4.49 3.73
N GLY A 58 -2.60 3.93 4.75
CA GLY A 58 -2.16 4.67 5.92
C GLY A 58 -3.30 5.42 6.60
N THR A 59 -3.15 6.73 6.78
CA THR A 59 -4.15 7.63 7.37
C THR A 59 -5.24 8.07 6.37
N GLY A 60 -5.29 7.48 5.18
CA GLY A 60 -6.33 7.67 4.18
C GLY A 60 -6.13 8.86 3.23
N VAL A 61 -4.96 9.50 3.19
CA VAL A 61 -4.75 10.73 2.39
C VAL A 61 -5.07 10.55 0.91
N LEU A 62 -4.61 9.44 0.30
CA LEU A 62 -4.88 9.16 -1.11
C LEU A 62 -6.34 8.76 -1.34
N ALA A 63 -6.87 7.86 -0.48
CA ALA A 63 -8.29 7.44 -0.52
C ALA A 63 -9.24 8.64 -0.43
N LEU A 64 -9.03 9.54 0.54
CA LEU A 64 -9.84 10.74 0.73
C LEU A 64 -9.70 11.72 -0.45
N THR A 65 -8.52 11.79 -1.07
CA THR A 65 -8.33 12.60 -2.28
C THR A 65 -9.12 12.06 -3.45
N ALA A 66 -9.18 10.75 -3.64
CA ALA A 66 -10.00 10.10 -4.66
C ALA A 66 -11.51 10.28 -4.38
N ALA A 67 -11.93 10.11 -3.12
CA ALA A 67 -13.33 10.28 -2.71
C ALA A 67 -13.86 11.69 -2.96
N ARG A 68 -13.02 12.74 -2.83
CA ARG A 68 -13.40 14.12 -3.17
C ARG A 68 -13.78 14.32 -4.65
N LEU A 69 -13.37 13.43 -5.54
CA LEU A 69 -13.77 13.42 -6.95
C LEU A 69 -15.10 12.68 -7.19
N GLY A 70 -15.74 12.14 -6.15
CA GLY A 70 -16.96 11.36 -6.24
C GLY A 70 -16.73 9.87 -6.53
N ALA A 71 -15.51 9.36 -6.40
CA ALA A 71 -15.23 7.94 -6.48
C ALA A 71 -15.74 7.19 -5.24
N LYS A 72 -16.10 5.92 -5.41
CA LYS A 72 -16.46 4.98 -4.34
C LYS A 72 -15.20 4.28 -3.86
N VAL A 73 -14.64 4.71 -2.75
CA VAL A 73 -13.30 4.31 -2.34
C VAL A 73 -13.34 3.33 -1.17
N VAL A 74 -12.49 2.30 -1.26
CA VAL A 74 -12.11 1.44 -0.14
C VAL A 74 -10.62 1.65 0.11
N GLY A 75 -10.24 1.95 1.35
CA GLY A 75 -8.85 1.98 1.79
C GLY A 75 -8.49 0.70 2.55
N GLN A 76 -7.34 0.15 2.27
CA GLN A 76 -6.84 -1.04 2.94
C GLN A 76 -5.48 -0.78 3.55
N ASP A 77 -5.25 -1.16 4.80
CA ASP A 77 -3.95 -1.12 5.45
C ASP A 77 -3.76 -2.32 6.38
N LEU A 78 -2.50 -2.69 6.60
CA LEU A 78 -2.14 -3.77 7.52
C LEU A 78 -2.21 -3.33 8.99
N THR A 79 -2.11 -2.02 9.25
CA THR A 79 -1.91 -1.42 10.57
C THR A 79 -3.23 -0.92 11.15
N PRO A 80 -3.79 -1.57 12.20
CA PRO A 80 -5.11 -1.22 12.75
C PRO A 80 -5.23 0.25 13.16
N THR A 81 -4.21 0.80 13.81
CA THR A 81 -4.20 2.21 14.27
C THR A 81 -4.24 3.21 13.11
N LEU A 82 -3.68 2.86 11.94
CA LEU A 82 -3.78 3.69 10.74
C LEU A 82 -5.20 3.63 10.14
N VAL A 83 -5.81 2.44 10.11
CA VAL A 83 -7.20 2.23 9.67
C VAL A 83 -8.18 3.03 10.55
N GLU A 84 -8.01 2.99 11.87
CA GLU A 84 -8.81 3.79 12.81
C GLU A 84 -8.66 5.29 12.51
N ARG A 85 -7.44 5.75 12.31
CA ARG A 85 -7.15 7.16 12.00
C ARG A 85 -7.69 7.57 10.63
N ALA A 86 -7.60 6.72 9.62
CA ALA A 86 -8.17 6.96 8.30
C ALA A 86 -9.71 7.10 8.38
N THR A 87 -10.36 6.24 9.18
CA THR A 87 -11.79 6.30 9.45
C THR A 87 -12.19 7.61 10.14
N GLU A 88 -11.43 8.04 11.15
CA GLU A 88 -11.66 9.33 11.81
C GLU A 88 -11.47 10.50 10.86
N ASN A 89 -10.41 10.47 10.02
CA ASN A 89 -10.18 11.50 9.01
C ASN A 89 -11.34 11.60 8.01
N SER A 90 -11.89 10.46 7.54
CA SER A 90 -13.04 10.47 6.64
C SER A 90 -14.25 11.13 7.28
N ARG A 91 -14.51 10.84 8.55
CA ARG A 91 -15.58 11.46 9.34
C ARG A 91 -15.39 12.97 9.49
N ILE A 92 -14.16 13.42 9.80
CA ILE A 92 -13.82 14.85 9.94
C ILE A 92 -14.04 15.60 8.62
N PHE A 93 -13.67 14.99 7.50
CA PHE A 93 -13.83 15.59 6.18
C PHE A 93 -15.23 15.42 5.57
N GLY A 94 -16.13 14.68 6.21
CA GLY A 94 -17.48 14.42 5.70
C GLY A 94 -17.47 13.61 4.40
N LEU A 95 -16.53 12.66 4.28
CA LEU A 95 -16.37 11.81 3.10
C LEU A 95 -16.75 10.36 3.47
N GLU A 96 -17.45 9.69 2.57
CA GLU A 96 -17.80 8.28 2.71
C GLU A 96 -16.69 7.42 2.08
N VAL A 97 -15.85 6.81 2.93
CA VAL A 97 -14.79 5.88 2.54
C VAL A 97 -14.79 4.71 3.52
N ASP A 98 -14.83 3.50 2.99
CA ASP A 98 -14.69 2.28 3.79
C ASP A 98 -13.21 1.98 4.02
N PHE A 99 -12.81 1.77 5.27
CA PHE A 99 -11.44 1.38 5.61
C PHE A 99 -11.41 -0.01 6.24
N VAL A 100 -10.49 -0.86 5.76
CA VAL A 100 -10.40 -2.28 6.13
C VAL A 100 -8.97 -2.63 6.56
N GLU A 101 -8.83 -3.23 7.76
CA GLU A 101 -7.58 -3.88 8.15
C GLU A 101 -7.44 -5.19 7.36
N SER A 102 -6.41 -5.28 6.55
CA SER A 102 -6.07 -6.52 5.86
C SER A 102 -4.64 -6.52 5.34
N ASP A 103 -4.20 -7.67 4.86
CA ASP A 103 -2.89 -7.85 4.23
C ASP A 103 -3.04 -7.70 2.71
N VAL A 104 -2.20 -6.87 2.06
CA VAL A 104 -2.18 -6.73 0.61
C VAL A 104 -1.82 -8.04 -0.11
N GLU A 105 -1.12 -8.94 0.55
CA GLU A 105 -0.81 -10.27 0.02
C GLU A 105 -1.99 -11.27 0.13
N GLN A 106 -3.11 -10.84 0.74
CA GLN A 106 -4.35 -11.61 0.86
C GLN A 106 -5.54 -10.65 1.00
N LEU A 107 -5.91 -9.99 -0.09
CA LEU A 107 -6.98 -8.99 -0.10
C LEU A 107 -8.36 -9.65 0.09
N PRO A 108 -9.21 -9.17 1.04
CA PRO A 108 -10.52 -9.76 1.33
C PRO A 108 -11.61 -9.30 0.35
N PHE A 109 -11.27 -9.15 -0.93
CA PHE A 109 -12.17 -8.70 -1.96
C PHE A 109 -12.32 -9.73 -3.06
N GLU A 110 -13.48 -9.72 -3.74
CA GLU A 110 -13.75 -10.56 -4.88
C GLU A 110 -12.89 -10.20 -6.09
N ASN A 111 -12.72 -11.15 -7.00
CA ASN A 111 -12.03 -10.91 -8.27
C ASN A 111 -12.75 -9.82 -9.07
N ALA A 112 -12.00 -9.01 -9.80
CA ALA A 112 -12.51 -8.01 -10.73
C ALA A 112 -13.57 -7.07 -10.10
N SER A 113 -13.33 -6.62 -8.86
CA SER A 113 -14.28 -5.78 -8.12
C SER A 113 -13.98 -4.29 -8.17
N PHE A 114 -12.78 -3.86 -8.59
CA PHE A 114 -12.40 -2.45 -8.63
C PHE A 114 -12.08 -1.98 -10.04
N ASP A 115 -12.48 -0.74 -10.37
CA ASP A 115 -12.15 -0.08 -11.64
C ASP A 115 -10.70 0.43 -11.62
N CYS A 116 -10.22 0.83 -10.42
CA CYS A 116 -8.88 1.33 -10.22
C CYS A 116 -8.29 0.80 -8.91
N VAL A 117 -7.03 0.39 -8.94
CA VAL A 117 -6.23 0.04 -7.76
C VAL A 117 -5.06 1.03 -7.68
N ILE A 118 -4.99 1.74 -6.57
CA ILE A 118 -3.96 2.77 -6.35
C ILE A 118 -3.17 2.48 -5.08
N SER A 119 -1.95 2.98 -5.03
CA SER A 119 -1.17 3.00 -3.78
C SER A 119 -0.15 4.12 -3.79
N GLN A 120 -0.01 4.78 -2.66
CA GLN A 120 0.99 5.82 -2.46
C GLN A 120 2.01 5.35 -1.43
N PHE A 121 3.10 4.77 -1.89
CA PHE A 121 4.24 4.26 -1.10
C PHE A 121 3.95 3.05 -0.21
N GLY A 122 2.69 2.73 0.15
CA GLY A 122 2.35 1.67 1.09
C GLY A 122 2.66 0.25 0.55
N HIS A 123 2.28 -0.01 -0.71
CA HIS A 123 2.49 -1.32 -1.36
C HIS A 123 3.96 -1.78 -1.38
N MET A 124 4.91 -0.83 -1.37
CA MET A 124 6.35 -1.11 -1.41
C MET A 124 6.84 -1.95 -0.23
N PHE A 125 6.12 -1.90 0.89
CA PHE A 125 6.50 -2.56 2.12
C PHE A 125 5.93 -3.97 2.28
N ALA A 126 5.17 -4.46 1.29
CA ALA A 126 4.79 -5.87 1.25
C ALA A 126 6.05 -6.74 1.10
N PRO A 127 6.27 -7.71 1.99
CA PRO A 127 7.47 -8.54 1.95
C PRO A 127 7.62 -9.31 0.64
N ARG A 128 6.50 -9.73 0.04
CA ARG A 128 6.46 -10.53 -1.21
C ARG A 128 5.78 -9.74 -2.33
N PRO A 129 6.52 -8.87 -3.05
CA PRO A 129 5.96 -7.96 -4.06
C PRO A 129 5.13 -8.66 -5.14
N SER A 130 5.60 -9.82 -5.62
CA SER A 130 4.89 -10.61 -6.65
C SER A 130 3.53 -11.13 -6.15
N VAL A 131 3.42 -11.52 -4.88
CA VAL A 131 2.15 -11.95 -4.27
C VAL A 131 1.21 -10.77 -4.13
N ALA A 132 1.71 -9.64 -3.60
CA ALA A 132 0.94 -8.42 -3.46
C ALA A 132 0.42 -7.93 -4.82
N LEU A 133 1.29 -7.89 -5.85
CA LEU A 133 0.88 -7.49 -7.20
C LEU A 133 -0.18 -8.44 -7.78
N SER A 134 -0.02 -9.76 -7.57
CA SER A 134 -1.01 -10.74 -8.04
C SER A 134 -2.38 -10.52 -7.41
N GLU A 135 -2.45 -10.19 -6.11
CA GLU A 135 -3.69 -9.87 -5.41
C GLU A 135 -4.30 -8.55 -5.90
N MET A 136 -3.49 -7.51 -6.08
CA MET A 136 -3.95 -6.24 -6.65
C MET A 136 -4.53 -6.42 -8.07
N LEU A 137 -3.87 -7.23 -8.91
CA LEU A 137 -4.36 -7.55 -10.26
C LEU A 137 -5.59 -8.45 -10.23
N ARG A 138 -5.71 -9.37 -9.27
CA ARG A 138 -6.87 -10.23 -9.11
C ARG A 138 -8.15 -9.43 -8.83
N VAL A 139 -8.05 -8.43 -7.95
CA VAL A 139 -9.21 -7.60 -7.58
C VAL A 139 -9.51 -6.51 -8.59
N LEU A 140 -8.58 -6.20 -9.50
CA LEU A 140 -8.76 -5.23 -10.57
C LEU A 140 -9.62 -5.81 -11.70
N LYS A 141 -10.58 -5.04 -12.18
CA LYS A 141 -11.40 -5.41 -13.34
C LYS A 141 -10.57 -5.50 -14.62
N PRO A 142 -10.97 -6.34 -15.60
CA PRO A 142 -10.39 -6.28 -16.94
C PRO A 142 -10.44 -4.86 -17.50
N LYS A 143 -9.30 -4.37 -18.03
CA LYS A 143 -9.11 -2.99 -18.51
C LYS A 143 -9.16 -1.91 -17.42
N GLY A 144 -9.15 -2.28 -16.14
CA GLY A 144 -9.00 -1.35 -15.03
C GLY A 144 -7.60 -0.75 -14.98
N THR A 145 -7.45 0.30 -14.19
CA THR A 145 -6.17 1.00 -14.03
C THR A 145 -5.50 0.60 -12.71
N ILE A 146 -4.19 0.32 -12.75
CA ILE A 146 -3.35 0.24 -11.57
C ILE A 146 -2.34 1.38 -11.59
N ALA A 147 -2.17 2.12 -10.47
CA ALA A 147 -1.26 3.25 -10.41
C ALA A 147 -0.57 3.35 -9.04
N PHE A 148 0.75 3.50 -9.06
CA PHE A 148 1.58 3.56 -7.86
C PHE A 148 2.42 4.83 -7.79
N ALA A 149 2.65 5.34 -6.57
CA ALA A 149 3.76 6.22 -6.27
C ALA A 149 4.83 5.42 -5.51
N THR A 150 6.06 5.50 -5.96
CA THR A 150 7.22 4.78 -5.43
C THR A 150 8.40 5.70 -5.18
N TRP A 151 9.38 5.23 -4.42
CA TRP A 151 10.62 5.97 -4.19
C TRP A 151 11.72 5.46 -5.11
N PRO A 152 12.18 6.23 -6.12
CA PRO A 152 13.30 5.84 -6.97
C PRO A 152 14.57 5.53 -6.15
N PRO A 153 15.27 4.42 -6.46
CA PRO A 153 16.44 3.95 -5.69
C PRO A 153 17.59 4.93 -5.62
N GLU A 154 17.71 5.83 -6.60
CA GLU A 154 18.76 6.84 -6.73
C GLU A 154 18.47 8.15 -6.01
N LEU A 155 17.21 8.40 -5.61
CA LEU A 155 16.79 9.60 -4.91
C LEU A 155 16.85 9.43 -3.38
N PHE A 156 16.60 10.53 -2.66
CA PHE A 156 16.81 10.60 -1.21
C PHE A 156 16.17 9.43 -0.44
N MET A 157 14.86 9.20 -0.59
CA MET A 157 14.17 8.14 0.13
C MET A 157 14.62 6.74 -0.28
N GLY A 158 14.87 6.51 -1.57
CA GLY A 158 15.40 5.23 -2.04
C GLY A 158 16.79 4.94 -1.49
N ARG A 159 17.67 5.95 -1.43
CA ARG A 159 19.00 5.83 -0.77
C ARG A 159 18.87 5.58 0.72
N PHE A 160 17.97 6.28 1.41
CA PHE A 160 17.68 6.07 2.83
C PHE A 160 17.22 4.65 3.11
N LEU A 161 16.27 4.12 2.34
CA LEU A 161 15.80 2.74 2.46
C LEU A 161 16.92 1.72 2.19
N LYS A 162 17.78 1.97 1.20
CA LYS A 162 18.95 1.12 0.94
C LYS A 162 19.94 1.09 2.10
N ILE A 163 20.18 2.23 2.74
CA ILE A 163 21.06 2.33 3.91
C ILE A 163 20.44 1.58 5.09
N ASN A 164 19.16 1.83 5.39
CA ASN A 164 18.47 1.13 6.48
C ASN A 164 18.49 -0.39 6.29
N GLY A 165 18.26 -0.87 5.07
CA GLY A 165 18.30 -2.29 4.77
C GLY A 165 19.65 -2.96 5.03
N LYS A 166 20.76 -2.21 5.02
CA LYS A 166 22.10 -2.76 5.36
C LYS A 166 22.30 -3.00 6.85
N TYR A 167 21.56 -2.28 7.70
CA TYR A 167 21.68 -2.37 9.16
C TYR A 167 20.53 -3.15 9.79
N GLY A 168 19.49 -3.49 9.00
CA GLY A 168 18.38 -4.33 9.42
C GLY A 168 18.74 -5.82 9.40
N PRO A 169 17.88 -6.69 9.93
CA PRO A 169 18.02 -8.12 9.78
C PRO A 169 17.97 -8.53 8.30
N PRO A 170 18.67 -9.61 7.89
CA PRO A 170 18.60 -10.09 6.54
C PRO A 170 17.16 -10.48 6.18
N LEU A 171 16.73 -10.11 4.98
CA LEU A 171 15.43 -10.51 4.48
C LEU A 171 15.40 -12.02 4.19
N PRO A 172 14.28 -12.71 4.44
CA PRO A 172 14.09 -14.09 4.01
C PRO A 172 14.13 -14.19 2.49
N LYS A 173 14.36 -15.39 1.95
CA LYS A 173 14.55 -15.59 0.50
C LYS A 173 13.37 -15.13 -0.37
N SER A 174 12.15 -15.25 0.16
CA SER A 174 10.92 -14.83 -0.53
C SER A 174 10.57 -13.36 -0.37
N ALA A 175 11.29 -12.64 0.50
CA ALA A 175 11.05 -11.21 0.70
C ALA A 175 12.03 -10.37 -0.11
N GLU A 176 11.53 -9.26 -0.63
CA GLU A 176 12.29 -8.34 -1.45
C GLU A 176 12.35 -6.94 -0.83
N SER A 177 13.39 -6.20 -1.19
CA SER A 177 13.57 -4.83 -0.71
C SER A 177 12.51 -3.89 -1.28
N PRO A 178 11.90 -3.02 -0.48
CA PRO A 178 10.90 -2.05 -0.95
C PRO A 178 11.43 -1.13 -2.07
N VAL A 179 12.75 -0.96 -2.17
CA VAL A 179 13.37 -0.09 -3.20
C VAL A 179 13.19 -0.62 -4.61
N LEU A 180 12.90 -1.92 -4.79
CA LEU A 180 12.72 -2.53 -6.12
C LEU A 180 11.51 -1.96 -6.86
N TRP A 181 10.46 -1.59 -6.16
CA TRP A 181 9.28 -0.97 -6.75
C TRP A 181 9.53 0.40 -7.42
N GLY A 182 10.64 1.07 -7.08
CA GLY A 182 11.03 2.33 -7.69
C GLY A 182 12.11 2.19 -8.78
N ASP A 183 12.57 0.98 -9.06
CA ASP A 183 13.57 0.70 -10.11
C ASP A 183 12.90 0.41 -11.44
N VAL A 184 12.95 1.37 -12.37
CA VAL A 184 12.38 1.24 -13.73
C VAL A 184 12.94 0.10 -14.57
N LYS A 185 13.97 -0.60 -14.11
CA LYS A 185 14.51 -1.79 -14.77
C LYS A 185 13.87 -3.08 -14.28
N VAL A 186 13.11 -3.01 -13.17
CA VAL A 186 12.49 -4.16 -12.51
C VAL A 186 10.99 -4.15 -12.69
N VAL A 187 10.37 -2.97 -12.75
CA VAL A 187 8.92 -2.76 -12.88
C VAL A 187 8.52 -2.42 -14.29
#